data_f82d5e89d4844ff9674c6c694e9539f1
#
_entry.id   f82d5e89d4844ff9674c6c694e9539f1
#
_cell.length_a   1.000
_cell.length_b   1.000
_cell.length_c   1.000
_cell.angle_alpha   90.00
_cell.angle_beta   90.00
_cell.angle_gamma   90.00
#
_symmetry.space_group_name_H-M   'P 1'
#
loop_
_entity.id
_entity.type
_entity.pdbx_description
1 polymer ?
#
loop_
_entity_poly.entity_id
_entity_poly.type
_entity_poly.pdbx_seq_one_letter_code
_entity_poly.pdbx_strand_id
1 'polypeptide(L)'
;MEECQCPKHGFCEHYKQEMTHDPPNWQWCRDASPQDRINYKIACDKKHNRANQFVGSEYITNLDLIQHCRDLLLPQIASLDLKGVLGIPRSGMFPASMIALWLNLPLYTMVDGELRIMSSYSKYGGMRMENHEDTEGKLLVVDDTIFAGTAIKCIKEKINEDAFYAVVYAHPDSTQIVDFYARTLSPPHFLEWNLFNCAYIERAILDFDGIFCPNVPYSKCKNEELYIDYIANVEP
;
A
#
# COMPACT_ATOMS: atom_id res chain seq x y z
N MET A 1 29.81 21.09 -14.08
CA MET A 1 28.90 20.96 -12.88
C MET A 1 28.30 22.33 -12.69
N GLU A 2 27.02 22.47 -12.94
CA GLU A 2 26.33 23.72 -12.69
C GLU A 2 26.33 24.01 -11.20
N GLU A 3 26.74 25.21 -10.82
CA GLU A 3 26.74 25.68 -9.43
C GLU A 3 25.31 25.76 -8.89
N CYS A 4 25.13 25.31 -7.65
CA CYS A 4 23.85 25.36 -6.99
C CYS A 4 23.43 26.79 -6.72
N GLN A 5 22.36 27.26 -7.36
CA GLN A 5 21.78 28.59 -7.14
C GLN A 5 20.98 28.74 -5.83
N CYS A 6 21.25 27.87 -4.87
CA CYS A 6 20.59 27.91 -3.57
C CYS A 6 21.05 29.17 -2.78
N PRO A 7 20.14 29.90 -2.14
CA PRO A 7 20.48 31.14 -1.40
C PRO A 7 21.51 30.97 -0.28
N LYS A 8 21.75 29.73 0.15
CA LYS A 8 22.79 29.39 1.15
C LYS A 8 23.57 28.14 0.69
N HIS A 9 24.62 28.42 -0.09
CA HIS A 9 25.47 27.43 -0.75
C HIS A 9 26.05 26.38 0.23
N GLY A 10 26.44 26.77 1.44
CA GLY A 10 26.95 25.87 2.48
C GLY A 10 25.96 24.82 2.96
N PHE A 11 24.68 25.15 2.92
CA PHE A 11 23.62 24.20 3.26
C PHE A 11 23.45 23.09 2.20
N CYS A 12 23.57 23.44 0.92
CA CYS A 12 23.46 22.49 -0.16
C CYS A 12 24.65 21.51 -0.20
N GLU A 13 25.85 21.94 0.19
CA GLU A 13 27.00 21.07 0.32
C GLU A 13 26.90 20.13 1.52
N HIS A 14 26.38 20.62 2.62
CA HIS A 14 26.13 19.80 3.81
C HIS A 14 25.06 18.71 3.53
N TYR A 15 24.05 19.07 2.77
CA TYR A 15 23.04 18.12 2.31
C TYR A 15 23.56 17.11 1.28
N LYS A 16 24.65 17.47 0.55
CA LYS A 16 25.34 16.55 -0.38
C LYS A 16 26.19 15.50 0.33
N GLN A 17 26.78 15.88 1.44
CA GLN A 17 27.75 15.01 2.09
C GLN A 17 27.10 13.91 2.89
N GLU A 18 25.93 14.12 3.48
CA GLU A 18 25.34 13.08 4.28
C GLU A 18 23.87 13.30 4.67
N MET A 19 23.07 12.31 4.41
CA MET A 19 21.82 12.11 5.16
C MET A 19 22.07 11.62 6.60
N THR A 20 23.30 11.70 7.10
CA THR A 20 23.73 11.10 8.37
C THR A 20 24.06 12.09 9.45
N HIS A 21 24.14 13.40 9.16
CA HIS A 21 24.51 14.38 10.18
C HIS A 21 23.59 15.59 10.19
N ASP A 22 23.30 16.00 11.36
CA ASP A 22 22.57 17.12 11.91
C ASP A 22 21.68 17.96 10.98
N PRO A 23 20.50 18.32 11.48
CA PRO A 23 19.55 19.08 10.72
C PRO A 23 20.19 20.39 10.25
N PRO A 24 19.81 20.82 9.06
CA PRO A 24 20.23 22.05 8.49
C PRO A 24 19.99 23.19 9.47
N ASN A 25 20.88 24.16 9.45
CA ASN A 25 20.84 25.33 10.28
C ASN A 25 19.39 25.83 10.45
N TRP A 26 18.79 25.48 11.58
CA TRP A 26 17.42 25.84 11.97
C TRP A 26 17.15 27.34 11.89
N GLN A 27 18.20 28.15 11.97
CA GLN A 27 18.15 29.59 11.81
C GLN A 27 17.64 29.98 10.41
N TRP A 28 18.16 29.34 9.38
CA TRP A 28 17.70 29.59 8.01
C TRP A 28 16.23 29.19 7.79
N CYS A 29 15.85 28.01 8.31
CA CYS A 29 14.45 27.55 8.22
C CYS A 29 13.49 28.49 8.95
N ARG A 30 13.96 29.18 9.98
CA ARG A 30 13.18 30.15 10.75
C ARG A 30 13.07 31.49 10.03
N ASP A 31 14.16 31.95 9.41
CA ASP A 31 14.31 33.29 8.84
C ASP A 31 13.88 33.33 7.36
N ALA A 32 13.84 32.16 6.68
CA ALA A 32 13.41 32.08 5.28
C ALA A 32 11.91 32.27 5.13
N SER A 33 11.49 33.01 4.13
CA SER A 33 10.07 33.10 3.77
C SER A 33 9.50 31.75 3.36
N PRO A 34 8.19 31.55 3.47
CA PRO A 34 7.55 30.31 2.97
C PRO A 34 7.88 30.05 1.50
N GLN A 35 7.97 31.09 0.68
CA GLN A 35 8.30 30.96 -0.74
C GLN A 35 9.76 30.56 -0.95
N ASP A 36 10.70 31.08 -0.16
CA ASP A 36 12.11 30.67 -0.24
C ASP A 36 12.29 29.18 0.15
N ARG A 37 11.56 28.70 1.14
CA ARG A 37 11.56 27.28 1.53
C ARG A 37 11.04 26.38 0.42
N ILE A 38 9.96 26.78 -0.23
CA ILE A 38 9.39 26.05 -1.38
C ILE A 38 10.38 26.04 -2.53
N ASN A 39 10.93 27.20 -2.90
CA ASN A 39 11.88 27.33 -4.00
C ASN A 39 13.16 26.53 -3.72
N TYR A 40 13.66 26.57 -2.48
CA TYR A 40 14.80 25.78 -2.04
C TYR A 40 14.52 24.27 -2.16
N LYS A 41 13.38 23.81 -1.66
CA LYS A 41 12.98 22.41 -1.77
C LYS A 41 12.91 21.96 -3.22
N ILE A 42 12.26 22.73 -4.09
CA ILE A 42 12.15 22.43 -5.52
C ILE A 42 13.54 22.38 -6.18
N ALA A 43 14.44 23.31 -5.86
CA ALA A 43 15.78 23.32 -6.41
C ALA A 43 16.63 22.13 -5.95
N CYS A 44 16.58 21.80 -4.66
CA CYS A 44 17.25 20.63 -4.10
C CYS A 44 16.69 19.32 -4.67
N ASP A 45 15.37 19.20 -4.76
CA ASP A 45 14.70 18.02 -5.31
C ASP A 45 15.06 17.82 -6.79
N LYS A 46 15.11 18.88 -7.59
CA LYS A 46 15.59 18.84 -8.98
C LYS A 46 17.04 18.41 -9.10
N LYS A 47 17.93 18.99 -8.29
CA LYS A 47 19.37 18.71 -8.34
C LYS A 47 19.72 17.29 -7.88
N HIS A 48 19.01 16.76 -6.91
CA HIS A 48 19.25 15.43 -6.37
C HIS A 48 18.36 14.34 -6.98
N ASN A 49 17.58 14.68 -8.00
CA ASN A 49 16.64 13.76 -8.68
C ASN A 49 15.64 13.08 -7.72
N ARG A 50 15.39 13.71 -6.56
CA ARG A 50 14.51 13.16 -5.50
C ARG A 50 13.05 13.51 -5.71
N ALA A 51 12.77 14.70 -6.25
CA ALA A 51 11.40 15.09 -6.60
C ALA A 51 10.76 14.15 -7.61
N ASN A 52 11.60 13.54 -8.46
CA ASN A 52 11.10 12.66 -9.52
C ASN A 52 10.72 11.26 -9.03
N GLN A 53 11.09 10.84 -7.81
CA GLN A 53 10.72 9.51 -7.31
C GLN A 53 9.22 9.38 -7.03
N PHE A 54 8.53 10.48 -6.76
CA PHE A 54 7.11 10.47 -6.42
C PHE A 54 6.24 11.30 -7.39
N VAL A 55 6.87 11.95 -8.39
CA VAL A 55 6.10 12.60 -9.46
C VAL A 55 5.39 11.52 -10.27
N GLY A 56 4.06 11.56 -10.26
CA GLY A 56 3.24 10.55 -10.92
C GLY A 56 2.98 9.31 -10.08
N SER A 57 3.33 9.32 -8.76
CA SER A 57 2.89 8.24 -7.86
C SER A 57 1.38 8.25 -7.74
N GLU A 58 0.82 7.06 -7.76
CA GLU A 58 -0.61 6.84 -7.59
C GLU A 58 -0.89 6.37 -6.17
N TYR A 59 -1.87 6.99 -5.50
CA TYR A 59 -2.39 6.53 -4.22
C TYR A 59 -3.73 5.84 -4.46
N ILE A 60 -3.80 4.57 -4.10
CA ILE A 60 -4.99 3.73 -4.28
C ILE A 60 -5.66 3.58 -2.93
N THR A 61 -6.90 4.03 -2.82
CA THR A 61 -7.70 3.91 -1.62
C THR A 61 -8.39 2.53 -1.50
N ASN A 62 -8.87 2.21 -0.31
CA ASN A 62 -9.72 1.03 -0.10
C ASN A 62 -10.99 1.10 -0.97
N LEU A 63 -11.53 2.30 -1.20
CA LEU A 63 -12.69 2.50 -2.05
C LEU A 63 -12.37 2.19 -3.52
N ASP A 64 -11.22 2.63 -4.01
CA ASP A 64 -10.75 2.31 -5.37
C ASP A 64 -10.61 0.79 -5.56
N LEU A 65 -10.04 0.10 -4.56
CA LEU A 65 -9.92 -1.36 -4.60
C LEU A 65 -11.29 -2.02 -4.75
N ILE A 66 -12.27 -1.62 -3.94
CA ILE A 66 -13.63 -2.16 -3.98
C ILE A 66 -14.27 -1.90 -5.35
N GLN A 67 -14.15 -0.68 -5.87
CA GLN A 67 -14.71 -0.30 -7.16
C GLN A 67 -14.05 -1.07 -8.30
N HIS A 68 -12.73 -1.15 -8.34
CA HIS A 68 -12.02 -1.87 -9.39
C HIS A 68 -12.29 -3.38 -9.33
N CYS A 69 -12.40 -3.97 -8.15
CA CYS A 69 -12.85 -5.36 -8.00
C CYS A 69 -14.24 -5.57 -8.60
N ARG A 70 -15.20 -4.71 -8.23
CA ARG A 70 -16.59 -4.86 -8.65
C ARG A 70 -16.79 -4.57 -10.14
N ASP A 71 -16.18 -3.47 -10.62
CA ASP A 71 -16.52 -2.92 -11.92
C ASP A 71 -15.62 -3.46 -13.04
N LEU A 72 -14.40 -3.90 -12.70
CA LEU A 72 -13.42 -4.33 -13.69
C LEU A 72 -13.07 -5.83 -13.60
N LEU A 73 -12.91 -6.38 -12.38
CA LEU A 73 -12.52 -7.77 -12.21
C LEU A 73 -13.72 -8.72 -12.20
N LEU A 74 -14.74 -8.40 -11.41
CA LEU A 74 -15.92 -9.25 -11.25
C LEU A 74 -16.60 -9.62 -12.59
N PRO A 75 -16.79 -8.71 -13.55
CA PRO A 75 -17.36 -9.06 -14.85
C PRO A 75 -16.58 -10.09 -15.65
N GLN A 76 -15.25 -10.17 -15.45
CA GLN A 76 -14.40 -11.14 -16.14
C GLN A 76 -14.53 -12.56 -15.58
N ILE A 77 -14.85 -12.68 -14.29
CA ILE A 77 -14.85 -13.96 -13.56
C ILE A 77 -16.23 -14.49 -13.21
N ALA A 78 -17.28 -13.66 -13.29
CA ALA A 78 -18.62 -14.01 -12.82
C ALA A 78 -19.30 -15.16 -13.59
N SER A 79 -18.85 -15.43 -14.82
CA SER A 79 -19.38 -16.53 -15.64
C SER A 79 -18.55 -17.80 -15.58
N LEU A 80 -17.47 -17.80 -14.82
CA LEU A 80 -16.62 -18.98 -14.67
C LEU A 80 -17.27 -20.02 -13.75
N ASP A 81 -17.00 -21.27 -14.03
CA ASP A 81 -17.40 -22.37 -13.17
C ASP A 81 -16.39 -22.48 -12.00
N LEU A 82 -16.77 -21.91 -10.86
CA LEU A 82 -15.93 -21.76 -9.68
C LEU A 82 -16.50 -22.51 -8.49
N LYS A 83 -15.69 -23.34 -7.86
CA LYS A 83 -16.04 -24.02 -6.60
C LYS A 83 -15.74 -23.18 -5.35
N GLY A 84 -14.93 -22.13 -5.47
CA GLY A 84 -14.58 -21.26 -4.37
C GLY A 84 -13.50 -20.25 -4.70
N VAL A 85 -13.23 -19.36 -3.76
CA VAL A 85 -12.24 -18.29 -3.87
C VAL A 85 -11.14 -18.49 -2.83
N LEU A 86 -9.89 -18.55 -3.26
CA LEU A 86 -8.72 -18.65 -2.39
C LEU A 86 -8.02 -17.27 -2.33
N GLY A 87 -8.04 -16.65 -1.17
CA GLY A 87 -7.26 -15.43 -0.93
C GLY A 87 -5.81 -15.72 -0.58
N ILE A 88 -4.87 -15.05 -1.24
CA ILE A 88 -3.47 -15.13 -0.84
C ILE A 88 -3.25 -14.28 0.42
N PRO A 89 -2.85 -14.87 1.55
CA PRO A 89 -2.53 -14.10 2.74
C PRO A 89 -1.33 -13.16 2.48
N ARG A 90 -1.38 -11.98 2.97
CA ARG A 90 -2.30 -11.27 3.87
C ARG A 90 -3.29 -10.41 3.07
N SER A 91 -2.81 -9.55 2.20
CA SER A 91 -3.59 -8.50 1.51
C SER A 91 -4.57 -9.05 0.47
N GLY A 92 -4.24 -10.15 -0.18
CA GLY A 92 -5.14 -10.80 -1.14
C GLY A 92 -6.42 -11.36 -0.51
N MET A 93 -6.44 -11.55 0.82
CA MET A 93 -7.68 -11.92 1.54
C MET A 93 -8.77 -10.85 1.44
N PHE A 94 -8.39 -9.58 1.28
CA PHE A 94 -9.36 -8.49 1.21
C PHE A 94 -10.21 -8.58 -0.08
N PRO A 95 -9.64 -8.52 -1.30
CA PRO A 95 -10.41 -8.69 -2.52
C PRO A 95 -11.08 -10.08 -2.62
N ALA A 96 -10.41 -11.15 -2.15
CA ALA A 96 -10.98 -12.49 -2.17
C ALA A 96 -12.27 -12.59 -1.36
N SER A 97 -12.31 -11.98 -0.18
CA SER A 97 -13.50 -11.97 0.67
C SER A 97 -14.69 -11.27 -0.01
N MET A 98 -14.46 -10.15 -0.68
CA MET A 98 -15.50 -9.44 -1.42
C MET A 98 -16.02 -10.26 -2.59
N ILE A 99 -15.12 -10.85 -3.38
CA ILE A 99 -15.48 -11.68 -4.54
C ILE A 99 -16.28 -12.92 -4.08
N ALA A 100 -15.83 -13.58 -3.03
CA ALA A 100 -16.53 -14.73 -2.46
C ALA A 100 -17.96 -14.37 -2.02
N LEU A 101 -18.14 -13.20 -1.38
CA LEU A 101 -19.46 -12.71 -0.98
C LEU A 101 -20.34 -12.38 -2.20
N TRP A 102 -19.83 -11.68 -3.19
CA TRP A 102 -20.61 -11.29 -4.39
C TRP A 102 -21.01 -12.48 -5.25
N LEU A 103 -20.14 -13.50 -5.35
CA LEU A 103 -20.42 -14.70 -6.11
C LEU A 103 -21.11 -15.79 -5.28
N ASN A 104 -21.31 -15.56 -3.98
CA ASN A 104 -21.85 -16.54 -3.02
C ASN A 104 -21.07 -17.86 -3.05
N LEU A 105 -19.74 -17.77 -2.99
CA LEU A 105 -18.81 -18.90 -3.02
C LEU A 105 -18.11 -19.09 -1.67
N PRO A 106 -17.65 -20.33 -1.36
CA PRO A 106 -16.77 -20.55 -0.23
C PRO A 106 -15.48 -19.74 -0.33
N LEU A 107 -15.01 -19.20 0.81
CA LEU A 107 -13.72 -18.54 0.94
C LEU A 107 -12.70 -19.49 1.55
N TYR A 108 -11.56 -19.62 0.89
CA TYR A 108 -10.42 -20.41 1.33
C TYR A 108 -9.21 -19.54 1.63
N THR A 109 -8.30 -20.08 2.43
CA THR A 109 -6.95 -19.53 2.64
C THR A 109 -5.93 -20.66 2.77
N MET A 110 -4.64 -20.32 2.72
CA MET A 110 -3.55 -21.27 2.99
C MET A 110 -3.06 -21.08 4.42
N VAL A 111 -3.06 -22.16 5.20
CA VAL A 111 -2.48 -22.20 6.57
C VAL A 111 -1.50 -23.37 6.61
N ASP A 112 -0.26 -23.09 6.97
CA ASP A 112 0.84 -24.08 7.06
C ASP A 112 1.02 -24.92 5.77
N GLY A 113 0.71 -24.31 4.62
CA GLY A 113 0.82 -24.98 3.32
C GLY A 113 -0.40 -25.81 2.92
N GLU A 114 -1.43 -25.87 3.75
CA GLU A 114 -2.69 -26.57 3.49
C GLU A 114 -3.81 -25.60 3.14
N LEU A 115 -4.67 -26.01 2.23
CA LEU A 115 -5.90 -25.30 1.88
C LEU A 115 -6.91 -25.46 3.03
N ARG A 116 -7.38 -24.31 3.54
CA ARG A 116 -8.36 -24.27 4.64
C ARG A 116 -9.56 -23.42 4.25
N ILE A 117 -10.75 -23.95 4.52
CA ILE A 117 -11.99 -23.19 4.37
C ILE A 117 -12.13 -22.18 5.50
N MET A 118 -12.33 -20.90 5.14
CA MET A 118 -12.54 -19.81 6.08
C MET A 118 -14.02 -19.55 6.34
N SER A 119 -14.82 -19.63 5.28
CA SER A 119 -16.27 -19.51 5.37
C SER A 119 -16.93 -20.26 4.21
N SER A 120 -18.03 -20.94 4.48
CA SER A 120 -18.91 -21.51 3.47
C SER A 120 -20.03 -20.51 3.14
N TYR A 121 -20.62 -20.64 1.95
CA TYR A 121 -21.81 -19.87 1.63
C TYR A 121 -23.02 -20.39 2.44
N SER A 122 -23.96 -19.48 2.72
CA SER A 122 -25.22 -19.85 3.35
C SER A 122 -26.40 -19.38 2.51
N LYS A 123 -27.24 -20.31 2.10
CA LYS A 123 -28.42 -20.01 1.29
C LYS A 123 -29.47 -19.18 2.04
N TYR A 124 -29.47 -19.18 3.38
CA TYR A 124 -30.50 -18.56 4.23
C TYR A 124 -29.92 -17.90 5.50
N GLY A 125 -28.70 -17.38 5.45
CA GLY A 125 -28.13 -16.60 6.58
C GLY A 125 -27.76 -17.42 7.82
N GLY A 126 -27.81 -18.75 7.77
CA GLY A 126 -27.34 -19.63 8.83
C GLY A 126 -25.90 -20.05 8.58
N MET A 127 -25.06 -20.01 9.61
CA MET A 127 -23.70 -20.53 9.53
C MET A 127 -23.78 -22.07 9.50
N ARG A 128 -23.94 -22.65 8.32
CA ARG A 128 -23.81 -24.09 8.13
C ARG A 128 -22.41 -24.36 7.61
N MET A 129 -21.58 -24.91 8.46
CA MET A 129 -20.37 -25.63 8.06
C MET A 129 -20.78 -27.00 7.53
N GLU A 130 -21.42 -27.04 6.39
CA GLU A 130 -21.62 -28.29 5.68
C GLU A 130 -20.34 -28.59 4.89
N ASN A 131 -19.89 -29.84 4.92
CA ASN A 131 -18.74 -30.29 4.16
C ASN A 131 -18.99 -30.05 2.67
N HIS A 132 -18.25 -29.10 2.10
CA HIS A 132 -18.28 -28.78 0.67
C HIS A 132 -17.24 -29.63 -0.09
N GLU A 133 -17.20 -30.94 0.17
CA GLU A 133 -16.24 -31.82 -0.51
C GLU A 133 -16.54 -32.02 -2.00
N ASP A 134 -17.72 -31.62 -2.50
CA ASP A 134 -18.19 -31.96 -3.84
C ASP A 134 -18.65 -30.76 -4.70
N THR A 135 -18.11 -29.55 -4.51
CA THR A 135 -18.39 -28.49 -5.49
C THR A 135 -17.55 -28.71 -6.74
N GLU A 136 -18.21 -28.98 -7.86
CA GLU A 136 -17.57 -28.98 -9.19
C GLU A 136 -17.00 -27.57 -9.48
N GLY A 137 -16.07 -27.47 -10.44
CA GLY A 137 -15.45 -26.22 -10.85
C GLY A 137 -14.03 -26.04 -10.33
N LYS A 138 -13.43 -24.88 -10.66
CA LYS A 138 -12.05 -24.54 -10.31
C LYS A 138 -11.98 -23.58 -9.13
N LEU A 139 -10.86 -23.58 -8.42
CA LEU A 139 -10.56 -22.49 -7.49
C LEU A 139 -10.21 -21.20 -8.24
N LEU A 140 -10.67 -20.08 -7.72
CA LEU A 140 -10.18 -18.75 -8.10
C LEU A 140 -9.19 -18.27 -7.04
N VAL A 141 -7.92 -18.23 -7.38
CA VAL A 141 -6.86 -17.69 -6.51
C VAL A 141 -6.76 -16.19 -6.71
N VAL A 142 -6.90 -15.42 -5.64
CA VAL A 142 -6.98 -13.96 -5.69
C VAL A 142 -5.88 -13.32 -4.85
N ASP A 143 -5.18 -12.34 -5.44
CA ASP A 143 -4.30 -11.42 -4.73
C ASP A 143 -4.70 -9.95 -4.99
N ASP A 144 -4.24 -9.04 -4.15
CA ASP A 144 -4.48 -7.61 -4.36
C ASP A 144 -3.60 -7.06 -5.48
N THR A 145 -2.32 -7.44 -5.48
CA THR A 145 -1.34 -6.94 -6.44
C THR A 145 -0.36 -8.03 -6.88
N ILE A 146 0.15 -7.90 -8.10
CA ILE A 146 1.28 -8.71 -8.57
C ILE A 146 2.36 -7.81 -9.14
N PHE A 147 3.61 -7.99 -8.64
CA PHE A 147 4.80 -7.38 -9.18
C PHE A 147 5.71 -8.42 -9.82
N ALA A 148 6.35 -9.29 -9.04
CA ALA A 148 7.23 -10.37 -9.54
C ALA A 148 6.55 -11.73 -9.64
N GLY A 149 5.34 -11.85 -9.10
CA GLY A 149 4.55 -13.08 -9.11
C GLY A 149 5.03 -14.18 -8.18
N THR A 150 5.90 -13.88 -7.22
CA THR A 150 6.48 -14.88 -6.31
C THR A 150 5.40 -15.55 -5.46
N ALA A 151 4.44 -14.80 -4.93
CA ALA A 151 3.34 -15.34 -4.13
C ALA A 151 2.48 -16.32 -4.95
N ILE A 152 2.08 -15.92 -6.15
CA ILE A 152 1.29 -16.77 -7.06
C ILE A 152 2.06 -18.03 -7.45
N LYS A 153 3.34 -17.94 -7.76
CA LYS A 153 4.18 -19.10 -8.07
C LYS A 153 4.23 -20.08 -6.90
N CYS A 154 4.42 -19.57 -5.69
CA CYS A 154 4.45 -20.38 -4.48
C CYS A 154 3.10 -21.10 -4.24
N ILE A 155 1.97 -20.44 -4.52
CA ILE A 155 0.65 -21.05 -4.41
C ILE A 155 0.46 -22.12 -5.51
N LYS A 156 0.85 -21.84 -6.75
CA LYS A 156 0.79 -22.81 -7.85
C LYS A 156 1.52 -24.13 -7.54
N GLU A 157 2.62 -24.06 -6.81
CA GLU A 157 3.38 -25.26 -6.39
C GLU A 157 2.70 -26.05 -5.26
N LYS A 158 1.83 -25.40 -4.48
CA LYS A 158 1.19 -26.00 -3.31
C LYS A 158 -0.19 -26.57 -3.56
N ILE A 159 -0.95 -25.97 -4.48
CA ILE A 159 -2.26 -26.49 -4.85
C ILE A 159 -2.12 -27.53 -5.97
N ASN A 160 -2.58 -28.75 -5.69
CA ASN A 160 -2.52 -29.88 -6.64
C ASN A 160 -3.73 -29.92 -7.57
N GLU A 161 -4.36 -28.78 -7.84
CA GLU A 161 -5.56 -28.71 -8.67
C GLU A 161 -5.51 -27.56 -9.66
N ASP A 162 -6.30 -27.67 -10.71
CA ASP A 162 -6.43 -26.63 -11.71
C ASP A 162 -7.18 -25.43 -11.13
N ALA A 163 -6.61 -24.23 -11.29
CA ALA A 163 -7.14 -23.01 -10.70
C ALA A 163 -6.98 -21.82 -11.66
N PHE A 164 -7.87 -20.85 -11.55
CA PHE A 164 -7.71 -19.54 -12.14
C PHE A 164 -6.98 -18.60 -11.18
N TYR A 165 -6.19 -17.68 -11.73
CA TYR A 165 -5.41 -16.72 -10.98
C TYR A 165 -5.85 -15.30 -11.35
N ALA A 166 -6.25 -14.53 -10.37
CA ALA A 166 -6.73 -13.17 -10.55
C ALA A 166 -6.05 -12.20 -9.59
N VAL A 167 -5.82 -10.98 -10.03
CA VAL A 167 -5.33 -9.89 -9.19
C VAL A 167 -6.12 -8.62 -9.46
N VAL A 168 -6.21 -7.73 -8.48
CA VAL A 168 -6.83 -6.43 -8.72
C VAL A 168 -5.87 -5.56 -9.51
N TYR A 169 -4.60 -5.50 -9.11
CA TYR A 169 -3.59 -4.68 -9.80
C TYR A 169 -2.42 -5.53 -10.28
N ALA A 170 -2.11 -5.40 -11.55
CA ALA A 170 -0.97 -6.08 -12.16
C ALA A 170 0.11 -5.08 -12.59
N HIS A 171 1.38 -5.37 -12.26
CA HIS A 171 2.47 -4.66 -12.93
C HIS A 171 2.40 -4.94 -14.44
N PRO A 172 2.64 -3.94 -15.31
CA PRO A 172 2.54 -4.14 -16.77
C PRO A 172 3.32 -5.37 -17.30
N ASP A 173 4.51 -5.61 -16.74
CA ASP A 173 5.37 -6.74 -17.14
C ASP A 173 4.96 -8.08 -16.51
N SER A 174 3.89 -8.13 -15.73
CA SER A 174 3.46 -9.32 -14.99
C SER A 174 2.05 -9.78 -15.32
N THR A 175 1.38 -9.09 -16.23
CA THR A 175 0.01 -9.43 -16.65
C THR A 175 -0.14 -10.85 -17.18
N GLN A 176 0.89 -11.40 -17.81
CA GLN A 176 0.93 -12.76 -18.35
C GLN A 176 1.05 -13.86 -17.28
N ILE A 177 1.26 -13.53 -16.00
CA ILE A 177 1.40 -14.51 -14.90
C ILE A 177 0.02 -14.93 -14.37
N VAL A 178 -0.99 -14.11 -14.60
CA VAL A 178 -2.38 -14.28 -14.13
C VAL A 178 -3.35 -14.41 -15.30
N ASP A 179 -4.50 -15.02 -15.04
CA ASP A 179 -5.56 -15.16 -16.04
C ASP A 179 -6.43 -13.90 -16.14
N PHE A 180 -6.62 -13.20 -15.00
CA PHE A 180 -7.48 -12.03 -14.91
C PHE A 180 -6.84 -10.93 -14.06
N TYR A 181 -7.05 -9.68 -14.45
CA TYR A 181 -6.69 -8.52 -13.63
C TYR A 181 -7.66 -7.36 -13.88
N ALA A 182 -7.88 -6.54 -12.85
CA ALA A 182 -8.74 -5.38 -13.01
C ALA A 182 -8.03 -4.23 -13.74
N ARG A 183 -6.79 -3.94 -13.33
CA ARG A 183 -6.06 -2.77 -13.82
C ARG A 183 -4.55 -2.98 -13.75
N THR A 184 -3.81 -2.38 -14.67
CA THR A 184 -2.36 -2.27 -14.55
C THR A 184 -1.99 -1.12 -13.62
N LEU A 185 -0.93 -1.34 -12.81
CA LEU A 185 -0.42 -0.34 -11.87
C LEU A 185 1.11 -0.35 -11.90
N SER A 186 1.70 0.80 -12.22
CA SER A 186 3.16 0.97 -12.28
C SER A 186 3.71 1.64 -11.02
N PRO A 187 4.91 1.29 -10.55
CA PRO A 187 5.59 2.04 -9.49
C PRO A 187 5.98 3.47 -9.96
N PRO A 188 6.09 4.43 -9.05
CA PRO A 188 5.76 4.32 -7.63
C PRO A 188 4.25 4.43 -7.37
N HIS A 189 3.75 3.60 -6.48
CA HIS A 189 2.36 3.66 -6.01
C HIS A 189 2.27 3.33 -4.53
N PHE A 190 1.16 3.74 -3.91
CA PHE A 190 0.84 3.47 -2.51
C PHE A 190 -0.54 2.86 -2.41
N LEU A 191 -0.65 1.81 -1.62
CA LEU A 191 -1.89 1.06 -1.38
C LEU A 191 -2.33 1.30 0.06
N GLU A 192 -3.50 1.92 0.25
CA GLU A 192 -3.98 2.30 1.58
C GLU A 192 -3.99 1.13 2.57
N TRP A 193 -4.48 -0.04 2.16
CA TRP A 193 -4.55 -1.25 2.99
C TRP A 193 -3.20 -1.89 3.28
N ASN A 194 -2.15 -1.49 2.58
CA ASN A 194 -0.81 -2.06 2.70
C ASN A 194 0.27 -0.99 2.91
N LEU A 195 -0.13 0.20 3.33
CA LEU A 195 0.75 1.36 3.47
C LEU A 195 1.94 1.08 4.38
N PHE A 196 1.70 0.47 5.54
CA PHE A 196 2.75 0.14 6.52
C PHE A 196 3.68 -1.01 6.09
N ASN A 197 3.38 -1.70 5.00
CA ASN A 197 4.25 -2.72 4.40
C ASN A 197 4.99 -2.19 3.17
N CYS A 198 4.88 -0.91 2.87
CA CYS A 198 5.56 -0.27 1.77
C CYS A 198 7.03 0.02 2.15
N ALA A 199 7.98 -0.36 1.30
CA ALA A 199 9.41 -0.12 1.52
C ALA A 199 9.78 1.38 1.70
N TYR A 200 8.94 2.28 1.23
CA TYR A 200 9.14 3.72 1.40
C TYR A 200 8.81 4.20 2.82
N ILE A 201 7.96 3.50 3.55
CA ILE A 201 7.57 3.84 4.92
C ILE A 201 8.75 3.71 5.90
N GLU A 202 9.67 2.79 5.67
CA GLU A 202 10.89 2.65 6.49
C GLU A 202 11.74 3.92 6.51
N ARG A 203 11.56 4.78 5.52
CA ARG A 203 12.27 6.06 5.36
C ARG A 203 11.37 7.27 5.54
N ALA A 204 10.10 7.06 5.88
CA ALA A 204 9.17 8.14 6.13
C ALA A 204 9.43 8.76 7.51
N ILE A 205 9.46 10.09 7.54
CA ILE A 205 9.36 10.84 8.78
C ILE A 205 7.88 11.17 8.95
N LEU A 206 7.30 10.67 10.03
CA LEU A 206 5.93 11.00 10.39
C LEU A 206 5.95 12.26 11.24
N ASP A 207 5.16 13.24 10.84
CA ASP A 207 4.88 14.41 11.67
C ASP A 207 4.00 13.95 12.84
N PHE A 208 4.40 14.27 14.05
CA PHE A 208 3.67 13.85 15.25
C PHE A 208 2.58 14.85 15.59
N ASP A 209 2.90 16.14 15.51
CA ASP A 209 1.99 17.23 15.84
C ASP A 209 0.90 17.38 14.76
N GLY A 210 -0.35 17.40 15.17
CA GLY A 210 -1.49 17.53 14.27
C GLY A 210 -1.88 16.25 13.51
N ILE A 211 -1.11 15.15 13.68
CA ILE A 211 -1.46 13.84 13.12
C ILE A 211 -1.83 12.88 14.23
N PHE A 212 -0.94 12.68 15.21
CA PHE A 212 -1.15 11.76 16.34
C PHE A 212 -1.61 12.47 17.60
N CYS A 213 -1.37 13.76 17.71
CA CYS A 213 -1.86 14.61 18.79
C CYS A 213 -2.22 16.00 18.26
N PRO A 214 -2.96 16.82 19.05
CA PRO A 214 -3.23 18.19 18.70
C PRO A 214 -1.94 18.98 18.47
N ASN A 215 -1.97 19.96 17.54
CA ASN A 215 -0.84 20.85 17.29
C ASN A 215 -0.39 21.53 18.58
N VAL A 216 0.92 21.59 18.78
CA VAL A 216 1.51 22.28 19.93
C VAL A 216 1.13 23.76 19.90
N PRO A 217 0.55 24.31 20.97
CA PRO A 217 0.27 25.73 21.04
C PRO A 217 1.53 26.58 20.85
N TYR A 218 1.45 27.62 20.04
CA TYR A 218 2.62 28.47 19.72
C TYR A 218 3.34 29.02 20.95
N SER A 219 2.61 29.25 22.04
CA SER A 219 3.20 29.69 23.33
C SER A 219 4.16 28.65 23.94
N LYS A 220 3.95 27.38 23.69
CA LYS A 220 4.77 26.26 24.19
C LYS A 220 5.93 25.92 23.25
N CYS A 221 5.83 26.24 21.95
CA CYS A 221 6.92 26.03 21.00
C CYS A 221 8.14 26.94 21.21
N LYS A 222 8.03 27.98 22.04
CA LYS A 222 9.09 28.97 22.28
C LYS A 222 10.16 28.51 23.28
N ASN A 223 9.90 27.49 24.03
CA ASN A 223 10.77 26.98 25.07
C ASN A 223 10.83 25.46 25.00
N GLU A 224 12.03 24.90 24.94
CA GLU A 224 12.25 23.45 24.81
C GLU A 224 11.62 22.67 25.98
N GLU A 225 11.76 23.15 27.22
CA GLU A 225 11.19 22.50 28.39
C GLU A 225 9.65 22.46 28.34
N LEU A 226 9.01 23.54 27.90
CA LEU A 226 7.56 23.60 27.74
C LEU A 226 7.07 22.72 26.59
N TYR A 227 7.89 22.58 25.55
CA TYR A 227 7.58 21.70 24.43
C TYR A 227 7.66 20.22 24.86
N ILE A 228 8.73 19.84 25.54
CA ILE A 228 8.91 18.48 26.06
C ILE A 228 7.80 18.13 27.05
N ASP A 229 7.48 19.04 27.98
CA ASP A 229 6.39 18.84 28.94
C ASP A 229 5.04 18.67 28.24
N TYR A 230 4.77 19.45 27.19
CA TYR A 230 3.55 19.30 26.39
C TYR A 230 3.48 17.91 25.73
N ILE A 231 4.54 17.48 25.04
CA ILE A 231 4.56 16.18 24.36
C ILE A 231 4.40 15.02 25.34
N ALA A 232 5.02 15.13 26.51
CA ALA A 232 4.94 14.10 27.55
C ALA A 232 3.53 13.93 28.15
N ASN A 233 2.68 14.97 28.07
CA ASN A 233 1.39 15.00 28.73
C ASN A 233 0.20 15.20 27.76
N VAL A 234 0.44 15.31 26.45
CA VAL A 234 -0.64 15.43 25.47
C VAL A 234 -1.32 14.06 25.29
N GLU A 235 -2.62 14.05 25.34
CA GLU A 235 -3.41 12.86 25.00
C GLU A 235 -3.50 12.72 23.47
N PRO A 236 -3.40 11.49 22.95
CA PRO A 236 -3.50 11.21 21.52
C PRO A 236 -4.86 11.57 20.93
#